data_c0a65359d8de212ca692aeb81370c785
#
_entry.id   c0a65359d8de212ca692aeb81370c785
#
_cell.length_a   1.000
_cell.length_b   1.000
_cell.length_c   1.000
_cell.angle_alpha   90.00
_cell.angle_beta   90.00
_cell.angle_gamma   90.00
#
_symmetry.space_group_name_H-M   'P 1'
#
loop_
_entity.id
_entity.type
_entity.pdbx_description
1 polymer ?
#
loop_
_entity_poly.entity_id
_entity_poly.type
_entity_poly.pdbx_seq_one_letter_code
_entity_poly.pdbx_strand_id
1 'polypeptide(L)'
;MNQRKIVQSPLAPPALGPYSQAVVSGGFLYISGQLGIDATTGSLVESSKEEQFEQIFKNVGFILQEAGCGFDDVVKCTGFLICMDDFPVFNAVYSRHFGSPYPARSVFQVSALPKKGALAELEVIAKMTDNLSF
;
A
#
# COMPACT_ATOMS: atom_id res chain seq x y z
N MET A 1 20.96 18.46 -5.45
CA MET A 1 21.27 17.09 -5.12
C MET A 1 20.00 16.33 -4.76
N ASN A 2 19.77 15.22 -5.39
CA ASN A 2 18.58 14.42 -5.14
C ASN A 2 18.78 13.58 -3.90
N GLN A 3 18.01 13.92 -2.89
CA GLN A 3 18.05 13.13 -1.67
C GLN A 3 16.73 12.41 -1.50
N ARG A 4 16.84 11.13 -1.21
CA ARG A 4 15.69 10.32 -0.86
C ARG A 4 15.74 10.08 0.64
N LYS A 5 14.60 10.21 1.27
CA LYS A 5 14.47 9.83 2.66
C LYS A 5 13.72 8.51 2.72
N ILE A 6 14.30 7.55 3.43
CA ILE A 6 13.68 6.24 3.59
C ILE A 6 12.65 6.31 4.72
N VAL A 7 11.48 5.75 4.48
CA VAL A 7 10.43 5.62 5.49
C VAL A 7 10.25 4.13 5.76
N GLN A 8 10.25 3.78 7.04
CA GLN A 8 10.16 2.39 7.45
C GLN A 8 9.31 2.31 8.71
N SER A 9 8.16 1.64 8.61
CA SER A 9 7.27 1.43 9.73
C SER A 9 7.56 0.08 10.37
N PRO A 10 7.76 0.02 11.69
CA PRO A 10 7.93 -1.27 12.37
C PRO A 10 6.63 -2.07 12.43
N LEU A 11 5.49 -1.45 12.13
CA LEU A 11 4.18 -2.12 12.17
C LEU A 11 3.84 -2.78 10.84
N ALA A 12 4.50 -2.41 9.75
CA ALA A 12 4.28 -3.01 8.44
C ALA A 12 5.31 -4.10 8.18
N PRO A 13 5.04 -5.01 7.24
CA PRO A 13 6.01 -6.06 6.92
C PRO A 13 7.34 -5.44 6.45
N PRO A 14 8.47 -5.96 6.95
CA PRO A 14 9.77 -5.41 6.56
C PRO A 14 10.07 -5.71 5.09
N ALA A 15 10.89 -4.87 4.48
CA ALA A 15 11.38 -5.11 3.14
C ALA A 15 12.41 -6.23 3.20
N LEU A 16 12.10 -7.37 2.60
CA LEU A 16 12.96 -8.56 2.62
C LEU A 16 13.75 -8.72 1.34
N GLY A 17 14.01 -7.66 0.64
CA GLY A 17 14.74 -7.69 -0.61
C GLY A 17 15.41 -6.35 -0.88
N PRO A 18 15.92 -6.14 -2.10
CA PRO A 18 16.64 -4.92 -2.43
C PRO A 18 15.65 -3.77 -2.74
N TYR A 19 14.84 -3.39 -1.74
CA TYR A 19 13.90 -2.28 -1.85
C TYR A 19 13.59 -1.71 -0.47
N SER A 20 13.04 -0.51 -0.43
CA SER A 20 12.57 0.13 0.79
C SER A 20 11.07 0.01 0.88
N GLN A 21 10.52 0.01 2.11
CA GLN A 21 9.06 0.08 2.26
C GLN A 21 8.51 1.32 1.56
N ALA A 22 9.16 2.45 1.75
CA ALA A 22 8.75 3.69 1.12
C ALA A 22 9.91 4.67 1.07
N VAL A 23 9.83 5.62 0.14
CA VAL A 23 10.80 6.70 0.03
C VAL A 23 10.07 8.02 -0.17
N VAL A 24 10.64 9.09 0.39
CA VAL A 24 10.18 10.44 0.15
C VAL A 24 11.15 11.10 -0.82
N SER A 25 10.63 11.71 -1.86
CA SER A 25 11.42 12.45 -2.82
C SER A 25 10.53 13.48 -3.49
N GLY A 26 11.03 14.72 -3.58
CA GLY A 26 10.32 15.77 -4.30
C GLY A 26 8.96 16.13 -3.71
N GLY A 27 8.77 15.93 -2.42
CA GLY A 27 7.51 16.24 -1.76
C GLY A 27 6.47 15.15 -1.85
N PHE A 28 6.85 13.98 -2.34
CA PHE A 28 5.93 12.83 -2.45
C PHE A 28 6.50 11.61 -1.75
N LEU A 29 5.59 10.82 -1.21
CA LEU A 29 5.89 9.54 -0.59
C LEU A 29 5.53 8.45 -1.57
N TYR A 30 6.48 7.59 -1.87
CA TYR A 30 6.29 6.44 -2.76
C TYR A 30 6.32 5.17 -1.92
N ILE A 31 5.20 4.49 -1.84
CA ILE A 31 5.09 3.26 -1.05
C ILE A 31 5.19 2.07 -1.99
N SER A 32 6.13 1.18 -1.71
CA SER A 32 6.29 -0.07 -2.45
C SER A 32 5.04 -0.93 -2.34
N GLY A 33 4.82 -1.77 -3.33
CA GLY A 33 3.68 -2.66 -3.34
C GLY A 33 3.52 -3.41 -2.03
N GLN A 34 2.31 -3.36 -1.47
CA GLN A 34 1.98 -4.03 -0.22
C GLN A 34 1.07 -5.21 -0.50
N LEU A 35 1.43 -6.35 0.07
CA LEU A 35 0.63 -7.57 0.07
C LEU A 35 -0.12 -7.66 1.39
N GLY A 36 -1.11 -8.54 1.44
CA GLY A 36 -1.88 -8.75 2.67
C GLY A 36 -1.17 -9.61 3.69
N ILE A 37 0.06 -9.26 4.02
CA ILE A 37 0.87 -9.97 5.01
C ILE A 37 0.69 -9.28 6.35
N ASP A 38 0.39 -10.09 7.38
CA ASP A 38 0.35 -9.60 8.75
C ASP A 38 1.77 -9.61 9.29
N ALA A 39 2.29 -8.43 9.64
CA ALA A 39 3.68 -8.32 10.11
C ALA A 39 3.91 -9.07 11.43
N THR A 40 2.87 -9.26 12.23
CA THR A 40 3.03 -9.98 13.52
C THR A 40 3.26 -11.47 13.32
N THR A 41 2.75 -12.05 12.23
CA THR A 41 2.92 -13.46 11.94
C THR A 41 3.92 -13.71 10.81
N GLY A 42 4.15 -12.70 9.97
CA GLY A 42 4.96 -12.84 8.77
C GLY A 42 4.27 -13.59 7.64
N SER A 43 2.97 -13.84 7.76
CA SER A 43 2.23 -14.65 6.81
C SER A 43 1.08 -13.88 6.19
N LEU A 44 0.67 -14.31 4.99
CA LEU A 44 -0.55 -13.79 4.37
C LEU A 44 -1.76 -14.08 5.25
N VAL A 45 -2.69 -13.13 5.28
CA VAL A 45 -3.99 -13.36 5.88
C VAL A 45 -4.79 -14.22 4.91
N GLU A 46 -5.21 -15.40 5.37
CA GLU A 46 -5.89 -16.37 4.51
C GLU A 46 -7.28 -16.73 5.00
N SER A 47 -7.79 -16.01 6.02
CA SER A 47 -9.11 -16.28 6.57
C SER A 47 -10.22 -15.96 5.57
N SER A 48 -10.05 -14.93 4.76
CA SER A 48 -10.96 -14.61 3.67
C SER A 48 -10.28 -13.65 2.72
N LYS A 49 -10.80 -13.53 1.49
CA LYS A 49 -10.31 -12.55 0.51
C LYS A 49 -10.44 -11.15 1.07
N GLU A 50 -11.58 -10.86 1.66
CA GLU A 50 -11.84 -9.53 2.23
C GLU A 50 -10.82 -9.20 3.30
N GLU A 51 -10.51 -10.11 4.19
CA GLU A 51 -9.56 -9.87 5.26
C GLU A 51 -8.13 -9.77 4.74
N GLN A 52 -7.78 -10.53 3.71
CA GLN A 52 -6.47 -10.37 3.08
C GLN A 52 -6.35 -8.98 2.45
N PHE A 53 -7.37 -8.52 1.75
CA PHE A 53 -7.37 -7.17 1.18
C PHE A 53 -7.30 -6.11 2.27
N GLU A 54 -8.07 -6.29 3.36
CA GLU A 54 -8.04 -5.35 4.47
C GLU A 54 -6.64 -5.19 5.06
N GLN A 55 -5.89 -6.28 5.12
CA GLN A 55 -4.52 -6.23 5.63
C GLN A 55 -3.61 -5.39 4.75
N ILE A 56 -3.84 -5.38 3.43
CA ILE A 56 -3.08 -4.52 2.52
C ILE A 56 -3.22 -3.06 2.95
N PHE A 57 -4.46 -2.62 3.21
CA PHE A 57 -4.71 -1.23 3.58
C PHE A 57 -4.19 -0.90 4.97
N LYS A 58 -4.23 -1.86 5.89
CA LYS A 58 -3.58 -1.67 7.19
C LYS A 58 -2.10 -1.40 7.02
N ASN A 59 -1.43 -2.19 6.19
CA ASN A 59 0.01 -2.04 5.96
C ASN A 59 0.32 -0.68 5.33
N VAL A 60 -0.45 -0.28 4.32
CA VAL A 60 -0.31 1.03 3.71
C VAL A 60 -0.51 2.13 4.75
N GLY A 61 -1.54 1.98 5.59
CA GLY A 61 -1.84 2.95 6.64
C GLY A 61 -0.71 3.11 7.65
N PHE A 62 -0.05 2.01 8.03
CA PHE A 62 1.08 2.06 8.94
C PHE A 62 2.24 2.86 8.33
N ILE A 63 2.51 2.66 7.05
CA ILE A 63 3.60 3.36 6.38
C ILE A 63 3.26 4.84 6.19
N LEU A 64 2.01 5.14 5.80
CA LEU A 64 1.56 6.52 5.71
C LEU A 64 1.74 7.23 7.05
N GLN A 65 1.31 6.60 8.13
CA GLN A 65 1.41 7.17 9.47
C GLN A 65 2.86 7.44 9.86
N GLU A 66 3.76 6.52 9.54
CA GLU A 66 5.17 6.69 9.84
C GLU A 66 5.74 7.92 9.13
N ALA A 67 5.23 8.24 7.95
CA ALA A 67 5.66 9.39 7.18
C ALA A 67 4.93 10.68 7.57
N GLY A 68 3.99 10.61 8.53
CA GLY A 68 3.20 11.76 8.90
C GLY A 68 2.06 12.07 7.95
N CYS A 69 1.62 11.08 7.19
CA CYS A 69 0.54 11.19 6.21
C CYS A 69 -0.67 10.37 6.63
N GLY A 70 -1.77 10.55 5.94
CA GLY A 70 -2.95 9.71 6.05
C GLY A 70 -3.47 9.36 4.67
N PHE A 71 -4.55 8.59 4.63
CA PHE A 71 -5.16 8.20 3.36
C PHE A 71 -5.63 9.41 2.55
N ASP A 72 -5.98 10.52 3.21
CA ASP A 72 -6.38 11.73 2.51
C ASP A 72 -5.24 12.37 1.70
N ASP A 73 -4.01 12.02 2.00
CA ASP A 73 -2.84 12.54 1.29
C ASP A 73 -2.49 11.72 0.05
N VAL A 74 -3.14 10.59 -0.14
CA VAL A 74 -2.86 9.70 -1.27
C VAL A 74 -3.38 10.34 -2.56
N VAL A 75 -2.51 10.39 -3.58
CA VAL A 75 -2.86 10.98 -4.87
C VAL A 75 -2.99 9.93 -5.97
N LYS A 76 -2.36 8.77 -5.82
CA LYS A 76 -2.41 7.72 -6.84
C LYS A 76 -2.28 6.36 -6.20
N CYS A 77 -3.11 5.43 -6.67
CA CYS A 77 -3.00 4.02 -6.30
C CYS A 77 -2.87 3.18 -7.56
N THR A 78 -2.11 2.10 -7.50
CA THR A 78 -2.10 1.08 -8.53
C THR A 78 -2.32 -0.26 -7.84
N GLY A 79 -3.40 -0.93 -8.21
CA GLY A 79 -3.76 -2.23 -7.67
C GLY A 79 -3.49 -3.33 -8.68
N PHE A 80 -3.01 -4.46 -8.17
CA PHE A 80 -2.72 -5.65 -8.98
C PHE A 80 -3.49 -6.81 -8.38
N LEU A 81 -4.31 -7.47 -9.19
CA LEU A 81 -5.13 -8.59 -8.76
C LEU A 81 -4.73 -9.85 -9.53
N ILE A 82 -4.76 -10.99 -8.86
CA ILE A 82 -4.56 -12.27 -9.53
C ILE A 82 -5.78 -12.63 -10.37
N CYS A 83 -6.97 -12.21 -9.93
CA CYS A 83 -8.21 -12.50 -10.64
C CYS A 83 -9.13 -11.29 -10.58
N MET A 84 -9.55 -10.78 -11.73
CA MET A 84 -10.47 -9.62 -11.76
C MET A 84 -11.86 -9.95 -11.25
N ASP A 85 -12.19 -11.23 -11.08
CA ASP A 85 -13.43 -11.59 -10.41
C ASP A 85 -13.47 -11.11 -8.96
N ASP A 86 -12.30 -10.86 -8.37
CA ASP A 86 -12.20 -10.34 -7.00
C ASP A 86 -12.32 -8.81 -6.94
N PHE A 87 -12.43 -8.14 -8.09
CA PHE A 87 -12.48 -6.68 -8.14
C PHE A 87 -13.61 -6.08 -7.29
N PRO A 88 -14.85 -6.63 -7.33
CA PRO A 88 -15.90 -6.06 -6.48
C PRO A 88 -15.56 -6.10 -4.98
N VAL A 89 -14.97 -7.18 -4.50
CA VAL A 89 -14.57 -7.30 -3.09
C VAL A 89 -13.44 -6.33 -2.78
N PHE A 90 -12.47 -6.25 -3.68
CA PHE A 90 -11.35 -5.32 -3.52
C PHE A 90 -11.85 -3.87 -3.47
N ASN A 91 -12.77 -3.51 -4.37
CA ASN A 91 -13.38 -2.17 -4.39
C ASN A 91 -14.12 -1.85 -3.09
N ALA A 92 -14.85 -2.82 -2.55
CA ALA A 92 -15.58 -2.61 -1.32
C ALA A 92 -14.63 -2.30 -0.16
N VAL A 93 -13.52 -3.04 -0.07
CA VAL A 93 -12.51 -2.79 0.96
C VAL A 93 -11.82 -1.45 0.72
N TYR A 94 -11.44 -1.17 -0.53
CA TYR A 94 -10.80 0.07 -0.92
C TYR A 94 -11.63 1.29 -0.46
N SER A 95 -12.94 1.25 -0.69
CA SER A 95 -13.80 2.37 -0.36
C SER A 95 -14.02 2.59 1.13
N ARG A 96 -13.58 1.67 1.96
CA ARG A 96 -13.59 1.88 3.42
C ARG A 96 -12.45 2.79 3.87
N HIS A 97 -11.41 2.91 3.05
CA HIS A 97 -10.20 3.65 3.42
C HIS A 97 -10.06 4.96 2.68
N PHE A 98 -10.67 5.08 1.50
CA PHE A 98 -10.61 6.30 0.70
C PHE A 98 -11.98 6.90 0.56
N GLY A 99 -12.08 8.20 0.78
CA GLY A 99 -13.30 8.95 0.57
C GLY A 99 -13.22 9.83 -0.66
N SER A 100 -14.34 10.45 -1.00
CA SER A 100 -14.39 11.42 -2.08
C SER A 100 -13.79 12.76 -1.62
N PRO A 101 -12.97 13.41 -2.43
CA PRO A 101 -12.52 12.98 -3.76
C PRO A 101 -11.52 11.84 -3.67
N TYR A 102 -11.68 10.87 -4.56
CA TYR A 102 -10.82 9.69 -4.58
C TYR A 102 -9.48 9.99 -5.25
N PRO A 103 -8.41 9.29 -4.87
CA PRO A 103 -7.16 9.39 -5.63
C PRO A 103 -7.32 8.82 -7.04
N ALA A 104 -6.41 9.19 -7.93
CA ALA A 104 -6.33 8.54 -9.22
C ALA A 104 -5.98 7.07 -9.02
N ARG A 105 -6.48 6.18 -9.88
CA ARG A 105 -6.27 4.75 -9.69
C ARG A 105 -6.27 3.99 -11.01
N SER A 106 -5.42 2.97 -11.09
CA SER A 106 -5.48 1.92 -12.10
C SER A 106 -5.45 0.57 -11.40
N VAL A 107 -6.17 -0.41 -11.95
CA VAL A 107 -6.17 -1.77 -11.42
C VAL A 107 -6.01 -2.73 -12.58
N PHE A 108 -5.12 -3.70 -12.42
CA PHE A 108 -4.80 -4.66 -13.45
C PHE A 108 -4.83 -6.07 -12.90
N GLN A 109 -5.20 -7.03 -13.75
CA GLN A 109 -4.96 -8.43 -13.46
C GLN A 109 -3.55 -8.77 -13.89
N VAL A 110 -2.83 -9.48 -13.03
CA VAL A 110 -1.46 -9.91 -13.31
C VAL A 110 -1.39 -11.44 -13.27
N SER A 111 -0.38 -12.00 -13.92
CA SER A 111 -0.24 -13.45 -13.99
C SER A 111 0.27 -14.04 -12.68
N ALA A 112 1.02 -13.28 -11.89
CA ALA A 112 1.55 -13.75 -10.61
C ALA A 112 1.94 -12.56 -9.74
N LEU A 113 1.98 -12.77 -8.43
CA LEU A 113 2.50 -11.83 -7.47
C LEU A 113 3.70 -12.46 -6.76
N PRO A 114 4.57 -11.67 -6.12
CA PRO A 114 5.83 -12.20 -5.59
C PRO A 114 5.69 -13.14 -4.40
N LYS A 115 4.47 -13.39 -3.93
CA LYS A 115 4.26 -14.37 -2.86
C LYS A 115 3.10 -15.26 -3.25
N LYS A 116 3.32 -16.57 -3.20
CA LYS A 116 2.29 -17.55 -3.52
C LYS A 116 1.13 -17.39 -2.53
N GLY A 117 -0.09 -17.37 -3.06
CA GLY A 117 -1.29 -17.18 -2.25
C GLY A 117 -1.72 -15.73 -2.11
N ALA A 118 -0.89 -14.78 -2.50
CA ALA A 118 -1.29 -13.38 -2.51
C ALA A 118 -2.35 -13.17 -3.59
N LEU A 119 -3.44 -12.52 -3.22
CA LEU A 119 -4.56 -12.25 -4.13
C LEU A 119 -4.48 -10.86 -4.75
N ALA A 120 -3.78 -9.95 -4.11
CA ALA A 120 -3.66 -8.57 -4.58
C ALA A 120 -2.41 -7.92 -4.03
N GLU A 121 -2.02 -6.83 -4.69
CA GLU A 121 -0.95 -5.95 -4.25
C GLU A 121 -1.38 -4.53 -4.53
N LEU A 122 -0.99 -3.58 -3.69
CA LEU A 122 -1.30 -2.17 -3.87
C LEU A 122 -0.07 -1.32 -3.66
N GLU A 123 0.26 -0.47 -4.63
CA GLU A 123 1.28 0.56 -4.46
C GLU A 123 0.61 1.93 -4.41
N VAL A 124 1.22 2.87 -3.73
CA VAL A 124 0.59 4.15 -3.40
C VAL A 124 1.59 5.28 -3.54
N ILE A 125 1.12 6.41 -4.04
CA ILE A 125 1.86 7.66 -4.02
C ILE A 125 1.04 8.65 -3.20
N ALA A 126 1.66 9.27 -2.20
CA ALA A 126 1.01 10.28 -1.37
C ALA A 126 1.81 11.58 -1.41
N LYS A 127 1.11 12.67 -1.21
CA LYS A 127 1.76 13.97 -1.10
C LYS A 127 2.11 14.22 0.35
N MET A 128 3.37 14.59 0.59
CA MET A 128 3.82 14.94 1.94
C MET A 128 3.13 16.23 2.39
N THR A 129 2.88 16.32 3.69
CA THR A 129 2.28 17.51 4.26
C THR A 129 3.27 18.66 4.19
N ASP A 130 2.73 19.88 3.98
CA ASP A 130 3.54 21.01 3.56
C ASP A 130 4.58 21.47 4.56
N ASN A 131 4.26 21.40 5.82
CA ASN A 131 5.14 21.96 6.83
C ASN A 131 6.20 20.98 7.28
N LEU A 132 6.30 19.87 6.62
CA LEU A 132 7.37 18.93 6.91
C LEU A 132 8.55 19.27 6.06
N SER A 133 9.58 19.76 6.70
CA SER A 133 10.80 20.12 6.02
C SER A 133 11.65 18.88 5.85
N PHE A 134 11.97 18.62 4.65
CA PHE A 134 12.87 17.53 4.35
C PHE A 134 14.03 18.04 3.52
#